data_9e756b8963abec473d84863ec7712b5b
#
_entry.id   9e756b8963abec473d84863ec7712b5b
#
_cell.length_a   1.000
_cell.length_b   1.000
_cell.length_c   1.000
_cell.angle_alpha   90.00
_cell.angle_beta   90.00
_cell.angle_gamma   90.00
#
_symmetry.space_group_name_H-M   'P 1'
#
loop_
_entity.id
_entity.type
_entity.pdbx_description
1 polymer ?
#
loop_
_entity_poly.entity_id
_entity_poly.type
_entity_poly.pdbx_seq_one_letter_code
_entity_poly.pdbx_strand_id
1 'polypeptide(L)'
;MQTMTADDGLLAGFRSLEAEVTDHRLPTSGSVPEWLSGALIRNGPGRFENGDDRVSHWFDGLAMLRRYAFDDGTIRYTNRFLRTEAYAAARDGSLEGQFGTDVGFARRLAAWVQARGPPTPTDNASVHVARLGDHYVALTEAPRRIAFDPVTLETRGEFRWRDDLPEHLATAHLTVDPTSGETIGYATTFGRNPQYHVYRIENGTATRELIASVPAIGPGYVHDCSVTPNYVVLVETPLRIAIWRALTPWGDDGLLDALVYDHDRTVRFVVIDRDTGDLVAEPRTDPFFTFHHANAFEDDDTLVLDLVAFPDGDVVDGLTLEALSQDGFDAAPDGRLRRFRIDPHASDDRVVREQATRYPGGLEFPTVAPSARSRPYRFLYGQTTDRRGANGLVKLDLETGTATEWWKSGWYVEEPRFVPRPGGAAEDDGVVLATAIDVEAAQSLVLVFDAETLSERARATLPHVAPFGFHGRFFPDAA
;
A
#
# COMPACT_ATOMS: atom_id res chain seq x y z
N MET A 1 18.02 30.85 14.24
CA MET A 1 16.96 29.90 13.90
C MET A 1 16.47 30.32 12.53
N GLN A 2 16.90 29.67 11.47
CA GLN A 2 16.31 29.86 10.15
C GLN A 2 14.89 29.31 10.20
N THR A 3 13.90 30.12 9.88
CA THR A 3 12.53 29.67 9.62
C THR A 3 12.59 28.75 8.41
N MET A 4 12.36 27.44 8.62
CA MET A 4 12.16 26.49 7.51
C MET A 4 10.93 26.95 6.73
N THR A 5 11.02 26.96 5.41
CA THR A 5 9.85 27.14 4.55
C THR A 5 8.98 25.90 4.63
N ALA A 6 7.69 25.99 4.27
CA ALA A 6 6.79 24.83 4.27
C ALA A 6 7.32 23.69 3.37
N ASP A 7 8.00 24.03 2.28
CA ASP A 7 8.63 23.08 1.35
C ASP A 7 9.83 22.37 1.99
N ASP A 8 10.68 23.06 2.75
CA ASP A 8 11.79 22.45 3.49
C ASP A 8 11.30 21.45 4.54
N GLY A 9 10.11 21.70 5.10
CA GLY A 9 9.49 20.83 6.12
C GLY A 9 8.95 19.52 5.55
N LEU A 10 8.28 19.57 4.39
CA LEU A 10 7.81 18.37 3.68
C LEU A 10 8.98 17.45 3.31
N LEU A 11 10.08 18.05 2.82
CA LEU A 11 11.29 17.31 2.45
C LEU A 11 11.92 16.53 3.62
N ALA A 12 11.62 16.90 4.88
CA ALA A 12 12.04 16.12 6.03
C ALA A 12 11.46 14.69 6.01
N GLY A 13 10.28 14.49 5.40
CA GLY A 13 9.66 13.18 5.19
C GLY A 13 10.33 12.33 4.10
N PHE A 14 11.27 12.89 3.34
CA PHE A 14 12.06 12.20 2.31
C PHE A 14 13.55 12.21 2.60
N ARG A 15 13.93 12.46 3.87
CA ARG A 15 15.31 12.36 4.34
C ARG A 15 15.56 11.02 5.02
N SER A 16 16.79 10.52 4.90
CA SER A 16 17.20 9.29 5.54
C SER A 16 17.14 9.41 7.07
N LEU A 17 16.59 8.39 7.73
CA LEU A 17 16.61 8.21 9.16
C LEU A 17 17.60 7.09 9.51
N GLU A 18 18.71 7.44 10.16
CA GLU A 18 19.72 6.44 10.54
C GLU A 18 19.47 5.84 11.93
N ALA A 19 18.76 6.59 12.79
CA ALA A 19 18.55 6.19 14.18
C ALA A 19 17.53 5.05 14.29
N GLU A 20 17.91 3.99 14.96
CA GLU A 20 17.02 2.93 15.42
C GLU A 20 16.78 3.07 16.93
N VAL A 21 15.53 3.00 17.34
CA VAL A 21 15.10 3.03 18.74
C VAL A 21 14.33 1.77 19.06
N THR A 22 14.45 1.32 20.29
CA THR A 22 13.78 0.12 20.77
C THR A 22 12.98 0.46 22.02
N ASP A 23 11.69 0.09 22.00
CA ASP A 23 10.78 0.15 23.15
C ASP A 23 10.76 1.52 23.86
N HIS A 24 10.81 2.61 23.09
CA HIS A 24 10.82 3.96 23.59
C HIS A 24 9.41 4.44 23.94
N ARG A 25 9.16 4.79 25.21
CA ARG A 25 7.88 5.35 25.64
C ARG A 25 7.70 6.76 25.06
N LEU A 26 6.63 6.97 24.30
CA LEU A 26 6.36 8.26 23.68
C LEU A 26 5.67 9.23 24.65
N PRO A 27 6.11 10.51 24.70
CA PRO A 27 5.34 11.56 25.34
C PRO A 27 3.97 11.69 24.67
N THR A 28 2.92 11.51 25.45
CA THR A 28 1.54 11.47 24.94
C THR A 28 0.73 12.63 25.53
N SER A 29 -0.06 13.29 24.68
CA SER A 29 -1.05 14.30 25.02
C SER A 29 -2.46 13.80 24.67
N GLY A 30 -3.43 14.08 25.49
CA GLY A 30 -4.78 13.53 25.34
C GLY A 30 -4.95 12.19 26.05
N SER A 31 -5.94 11.40 25.63
CA SER A 31 -6.30 10.12 26.27
C SER A 31 -6.38 9.00 25.25
N VAL A 32 -5.42 8.10 25.30
CA VAL A 32 -5.44 6.83 24.55
C VAL A 32 -6.46 5.90 25.24
N PRO A 33 -7.39 5.28 24.50
CA PRO A 33 -8.34 4.36 25.13
C PRO A 33 -7.64 3.16 25.79
N GLU A 34 -8.00 2.83 27.01
CA GLU A 34 -7.44 1.70 27.77
C GLU A 34 -7.66 0.35 27.06
N TRP A 35 -8.77 0.22 26.31
CA TRP A 35 -9.08 -1.00 25.56
C TRP A 35 -8.19 -1.19 24.31
N LEU A 36 -7.50 -0.13 23.87
CA LEU A 36 -6.62 -0.20 22.72
C LEU A 36 -5.32 -0.91 23.11
N SER A 37 -5.26 -2.19 22.82
CA SER A 37 -4.11 -3.06 23.07
C SER A 37 -3.70 -3.76 21.80
N GLY A 38 -2.37 -3.83 21.51
CA GLY A 38 -1.79 -4.35 20.30
C GLY A 38 -0.74 -3.42 19.70
N ALA A 39 -0.38 -3.65 18.46
CA ALA A 39 0.59 -2.80 17.77
C ALA A 39 0.17 -2.44 16.35
N LEU A 40 0.29 -1.17 16.00
CA LEU A 40 0.34 -0.73 14.61
C LEU A 40 1.79 -0.90 14.13
N ILE A 41 1.99 -1.78 13.15
CA ILE A 41 3.28 -1.96 12.47
C ILE A 41 3.15 -1.36 11.07
N ARG A 42 3.98 -0.35 10.80
CA ARG A 42 4.05 0.32 9.49
C ARG A 42 5.35 -0.06 8.79
N ASN A 43 5.29 -0.09 7.48
CA ASN A 43 6.42 -0.31 6.60
C ASN A 43 6.60 0.88 5.65
N GLY A 44 7.81 1.09 5.22
CA GLY A 44 8.14 2.14 4.28
C GLY A 44 9.64 2.40 4.22
N PRO A 45 10.07 3.37 3.41
CA PRO A 45 11.47 3.72 3.32
C PRO A 45 11.98 4.36 4.61
N GLY A 46 13.21 4.05 4.95
CA GLY A 46 13.95 4.68 6.05
C GLY A 46 15.23 5.35 5.58
N ARG A 47 15.76 4.98 4.41
CA ARG A 47 16.99 5.56 3.85
C ARG A 47 16.85 5.74 2.34
N PHE A 48 17.24 6.91 1.85
CA PHE A 48 17.17 7.32 0.45
C PHE A 48 18.53 7.61 -0.15
N GLU A 49 19.59 7.69 0.67
CA GLU A 49 20.93 8.08 0.26
C GLU A 49 22.00 7.32 1.04
N ASN A 50 23.16 7.11 0.41
CA ASN A 50 24.35 6.57 1.03
C ASN A 50 25.61 7.14 0.38
N GLY A 51 26.27 8.09 1.02
CA GLY A 51 27.35 8.86 0.41
C GLY A 51 26.83 9.70 -0.75
N ASP A 52 27.39 9.47 -1.94
CA ASP A 52 26.99 10.15 -3.17
C ASP A 52 25.85 9.43 -3.91
N ASP A 53 25.52 8.19 -3.55
CA ASP A 53 24.43 7.41 -4.15
C ASP A 53 23.09 7.83 -3.51
N ARG A 54 22.10 8.15 -4.35
CA ARG A 54 20.74 8.47 -3.94
C ARG A 54 19.74 7.74 -4.84
N VAL A 55 18.66 7.22 -4.23
CA VAL A 55 17.55 6.69 -5.02
C VAL A 55 16.76 7.83 -5.67
N SER A 56 16.17 7.56 -6.83
CA SER A 56 15.43 8.56 -7.61
C SER A 56 13.93 8.51 -7.37
N HIS A 57 13.42 7.39 -6.85
CA HIS A 57 11.99 7.20 -6.62
C HIS A 57 11.71 6.87 -5.14
N TRP A 58 10.58 7.34 -4.62
CA TRP A 58 10.17 7.10 -3.23
C TRP A 58 10.09 5.60 -2.89
N PHE A 59 9.66 4.77 -3.86
CA PHE A 59 9.51 3.32 -3.67
C PHE A 59 10.84 2.57 -3.50
N ASP A 60 11.96 3.16 -3.92
CA ASP A 60 13.28 2.55 -3.85
C ASP A 60 13.99 2.71 -2.50
N GLY A 61 13.47 3.53 -1.59
CA GLY A 61 14.10 3.72 -0.28
C GLY A 61 14.16 2.42 0.53
N LEU A 62 15.24 2.24 1.30
CA LEU A 62 15.46 1.03 2.10
C LEU A 62 14.40 0.83 3.17
N ALA A 63 13.85 -0.37 3.23
CA ALA A 63 12.77 -0.76 4.12
C ALA A 63 13.09 -0.60 5.61
N MET A 64 12.26 0.14 6.32
CA MET A 64 12.28 0.32 7.76
C MET A 64 10.90 0.04 8.35
N LEU A 65 10.83 -0.92 9.24
CA LEU A 65 9.63 -1.18 10.03
C LEU A 65 9.54 -0.19 11.20
N ARG A 66 8.32 0.24 11.52
CA ARG A 66 7.98 1.11 12.64
C ARG A 66 6.81 0.52 13.40
N ARG A 67 7.01 0.23 14.67
CA ARG A 67 6.02 -0.37 15.55
C ARG A 67 5.58 0.66 16.59
N TYR A 68 4.28 0.86 16.69
CA TYR A 68 3.62 1.64 17.72
C TYR A 68 2.78 0.68 18.56
N ALA A 69 3.28 0.34 19.75
CA ALA A 69 2.59 -0.55 20.68
C ALA A 69 1.72 0.25 21.62
N PHE A 70 0.48 -0.17 21.75
CA PHE A 70 -0.53 0.41 22.62
C PHE A 70 -0.82 -0.57 23.76
N ASP A 71 -0.70 -0.11 24.98
CA ASP A 71 -1.00 -0.89 26.17
C ASP A 71 -1.33 0.04 27.34
N ASP A 72 -2.47 -0.21 28.00
CA ASP A 72 -2.93 0.54 29.18
C ASP A 72 -2.77 2.07 29.04
N GLY A 73 -3.27 2.63 27.93
CA GLY A 73 -3.23 4.07 27.66
C GLY A 73 -1.84 4.62 27.34
N THR A 74 -0.83 3.78 27.20
CA THR A 74 0.55 4.18 26.82
C THR A 74 0.88 3.80 25.40
N ILE A 75 1.83 4.54 24.79
CA ILE A 75 2.34 4.25 23.46
C ILE A 75 3.85 4.07 23.55
N ARG A 76 4.34 2.95 23.00
CA ARG A 76 5.77 2.65 22.90
C ARG A 76 6.16 2.49 21.43
N TYR A 77 7.35 2.96 21.10
CA TYR A 77 7.84 3.02 19.72
C TYR A 77 9.11 2.22 19.54
N THR A 78 9.17 1.47 18.45
CA THR A 78 10.36 0.78 17.96
C THR A 78 10.46 1.01 16.46
N ASN A 79 11.64 1.32 15.94
CA ASN A 79 11.89 1.29 14.50
C ASN A 79 13.16 0.52 14.19
N ARG A 80 13.16 -0.18 13.07
CA ARG A 80 14.31 -0.99 12.65
C ARG A 80 14.31 -1.20 11.14
N PHE A 81 15.51 -1.09 10.54
CA PHE A 81 15.70 -1.52 9.16
C PHE A 81 15.56 -3.03 9.02
N LEU A 82 14.96 -3.48 7.93
CA LEU A 82 15.06 -4.88 7.51
C LEU A 82 16.49 -5.20 7.09
N ARG A 83 17.07 -6.22 7.70
CA ARG A 83 18.46 -6.67 7.43
C ARG A 83 18.46 -7.62 6.24
N THR A 84 18.35 -7.07 5.03
CA THR A 84 18.24 -7.74 3.74
C THR A 84 19.59 -7.71 3.00
N GLU A 85 19.65 -8.33 1.83
CA GLU A 85 20.81 -8.19 0.93
C GLU A 85 20.93 -6.75 0.42
N ALA A 86 19.78 -6.10 0.09
CA ALA A 86 19.74 -4.69 -0.28
C ALA A 86 20.27 -3.79 0.84
N TYR A 87 19.91 -4.06 2.11
CA TYR A 87 20.46 -3.34 3.26
C TYR A 87 21.97 -3.55 3.42
N ALA A 88 22.45 -4.78 3.25
CA ALA A 88 23.87 -5.07 3.34
C ALA A 88 24.67 -4.36 2.23
N ALA A 89 24.19 -4.41 0.99
CA ALA A 89 24.79 -3.70 -0.15
C ALA A 89 24.84 -2.17 0.10
N ALA A 90 23.77 -1.59 0.64
CA ALA A 90 23.75 -0.18 0.98
C ALA A 90 24.78 0.19 2.05
N ARG A 91 25.02 -0.67 3.04
CA ARG A 91 26.07 -0.44 4.04
C ARG A 91 27.48 -0.50 3.46
N ASP A 92 27.69 -1.32 2.43
CA ASP A 92 28.96 -1.47 1.72
C ASP A 92 29.18 -0.38 0.66
N GLY A 93 28.26 0.57 0.54
CA GLY A 93 28.38 1.75 -0.33
C GLY A 93 27.64 1.65 -1.66
N SER A 94 26.72 0.68 -1.82
CA SER A 94 25.89 0.54 -3.03
C SER A 94 24.42 0.61 -2.66
N LEU A 95 23.80 1.77 -2.83
CA LEU A 95 22.36 1.94 -2.70
C LEU A 95 21.74 1.87 -4.09
N GLU A 96 21.10 0.74 -4.38
CA GLU A 96 20.49 0.46 -5.69
C GLU A 96 18.99 0.26 -5.53
N GLY A 97 18.20 1.08 -6.24
CA GLY A 97 16.78 0.85 -6.45
C GLY A 97 16.54 -0.02 -7.68
N GLN A 98 15.42 -0.74 -7.70
CA GLN A 98 14.99 -1.53 -8.87
C GLN A 98 13.69 -1.02 -9.48
N PHE A 99 13.04 -0.05 -8.83
CA PHE A 99 11.80 0.53 -9.33
C PHE A 99 12.08 1.70 -10.29
N GLY A 100 12.67 2.79 -9.83
CA GLY A 100 12.87 4.00 -10.63
C GLY A 100 14.25 4.65 -10.49
N THR A 101 15.21 3.96 -9.85
CA THR A 101 16.55 4.53 -9.68
C THR A 101 17.45 4.15 -10.83
N ASP A 102 17.97 5.16 -11.55
CA ASP A 102 18.97 4.95 -12.59
C ASP A 102 20.32 4.54 -11.98
N VAL A 103 20.70 3.32 -12.24
CA VAL A 103 22.02 2.77 -11.84
C VAL A 103 23.07 2.85 -12.95
N GLY A 104 22.72 3.48 -14.07
CA GLY A 104 23.60 3.65 -15.22
C GLY A 104 23.78 2.37 -16.06
N PHE A 105 23.80 2.53 -17.38
CA PHE A 105 23.89 1.41 -18.35
C PHE A 105 25.02 0.43 -18.08
N ALA A 106 26.21 0.92 -17.74
CA ALA A 106 27.38 0.05 -17.54
C ALA A 106 27.20 -0.89 -16.34
N ARG A 107 26.62 -0.40 -15.22
CA ARG A 107 26.29 -1.23 -14.04
C ARG A 107 25.21 -2.25 -14.36
N ARG A 108 24.12 -1.84 -15.05
CA ARG A 108 23.05 -2.74 -15.47
C ARG A 108 23.56 -3.86 -16.39
N LEU A 109 24.36 -3.50 -17.37
CA LEU A 109 24.97 -4.49 -18.28
C LEU A 109 25.88 -5.46 -17.52
N ALA A 110 26.70 -4.95 -16.60
CA ALA A 110 27.57 -5.79 -15.77
C ALA A 110 26.74 -6.74 -14.88
N ALA A 111 25.70 -6.26 -14.23
CA ALA A 111 24.78 -7.07 -13.41
C ALA A 111 24.07 -8.14 -14.25
N TRP A 112 23.60 -7.78 -15.45
CA TRP A 112 22.96 -8.70 -16.38
C TRP A 112 23.89 -9.81 -16.87
N VAL A 113 25.13 -9.48 -17.21
CA VAL A 113 26.15 -10.45 -17.60
C VAL A 113 26.54 -11.37 -16.44
N GLN A 114 26.68 -10.81 -15.23
CA GLN A 114 27.01 -11.57 -14.02
C GLN A 114 25.89 -12.54 -13.64
N ALA A 115 24.64 -12.09 -13.71
CA ALA A 115 23.47 -12.92 -13.44
C ALA A 115 23.19 -13.93 -14.59
N ARG A 116 23.82 -13.78 -15.75
CA ARG A 116 23.54 -14.54 -16.97
C ARG A 116 22.11 -14.38 -17.48
N GLY A 117 21.52 -13.22 -17.25
CA GLY A 117 20.15 -12.86 -17.56
C GLY A 117 19.66 -11.70 -16.68
N PRO A 118 18.35 -11.52 -16.53
CA PRO A 118 17.80 -10.50 -15.65
C PRO A 118 18.36 -10.62 -14.22
N PRO A 119 18.64 -9.50 -13.54
CA PRO A 119 19.10 -9.51 -12.15
C PRO A 119 18.04 -10.14 -11.24
N THR A 120 18.48 -10.66 -10.10
CA THR A 120 17.56 -11.16 -9.05
C THR A 120 16.68 -10.02 -8.56
N PRO A 121 15.35 -10.24 -8.41
CA PRO A 121 14.48 -9.24 -7.84
C PRO A 121 14.93 -8.80 -6.44
N THR A 122 14.70 -7.53 -6.12
CA THR A 122 15.08 -6.97 -4.81
C THR A 122 14.39 -7.70 -3.65
N ASP A 123 15.09 -7.79 -2.53
CA ASP A 123 14.54 -8.19 -1.23
C ASP A 123 14.20 -6.99 -0.33
N ASN A 124 14.19 -5.78 -0.89
CA ASN A 124 13.80 -4.55 -0.19
C ASN A 124 12.27 -4.50 0.00
N ALA A 125 11.77 -5.27 0.97
CA ALA A 125 10.35 -5.44 1.22
C ALA A 125 9.75 -4.23 1.97
N SER A 126 9.58 -3.09 1.27
CA SER A 126 9.25 -1.78 1.86
C SER A 126 7.75 -1.40 1.83
N VAL A 127 6.87 -2.21 1.22
CA VAL A 127 5.50 -1.76 0.88
C VAL A 127 4.52 -2.01 2.02
N HIS A 128 4.33 -3.23 2.46
CA HIS A 128 3.29 -3.59 3.43
C HIS A 128 3.79 -4.62 4.46
N VAL A 129 2.92 -4.99 5.41
CA VAL A 129 3.14 -6.07 6.36
C VAL A 129 1.92 -6.98 6.45
N ALA A 130 2.14 -8.28 6.61
CA ALA A 130 1.07 -9.25 6.80
C ALA A 130 1.47 -10.30 7.85
N ARG A 131 0.46 -11.03 8.36
CA ARG A 131 0.66 -12.27 9.10
C ARG A 131 0.28 -13.44 8.21
N LEU A 132 1.20 -14.36 7.98
CA LEU A 132 1.06 -15.55 7.17
C LEU A 132 1.40 -16.76 8.03
N GLY A 133 0.39 -17.50 8.44
CA GLY A 133 0.55 -18.53 9.47
C GLY A 133 1.07 -17.92 10.78
N ASP A 134 2.19 -18.46 11.27
CA ASP A 134 2.87 -17.96 12.48
C ASP A 134 3.92 -16.87 12.18
N HIS A 135 4.06 -16.47 10.91
CA HIS A 135 5.07 -15.49 10.49
C HIS A 135 4.48 -14.10 10.30
N TYR A 136 5.19 -13.09 10.82
CA TYR A 136 4.99 -11.69 10.42
C TYR A 136 5.95 -11.39 9.29
N VAL A 137 5.44 -10.85 8.20
CA VAL A 137 6.14 -10.77 6.92
C VAL A 137 6.04 -9.37 6.36
N ALA A 138 7.16 -8.78 6.01
CA ALA A 138 7.23 -7.57 5.21
C ALA A 138 7.13 -7.94 3.73
N LEU A 139 6.34 -7.17 2.99
CA LEU A 139 5.93 -7.42 1.62
C LEU A 139 6.43 -6.31 0.69
N THR A 140 6.67 -6.70 -0.53
CA THR A 140 6.82 -5.84 -1.71
C THR A 140 6.20 -6.57 -2.91
N GLU A 141 6.11 -5.91 -4.05
CA GLU A 141 5.59 -6.54 -5.28
C GLU A 141 6.60 -7.50 -5.94
N ALA A 142 7.89 -7.36 -5.65
CA ALA A 142 8.87 -8.38 -6.01
C ALA A 142 8.56 -9.70 -5.26
N PRO A 143 8.85 -10.88 -5.84
CA PRO A 143 8.49 -12.17 -5.24
C PRO A 143 9.43 -12.57 -4.08
N ARG A 144 9.94 -11.59 -3.33
CA ARG A 144 10.78 -11.78 -2.15
C ARG A 144 10.16 -11.10 -0.94
N ARG A 145 9.98 -11.86 0.11
CA ARG A 145 9.31 -11.45 1.35
C ARG A 145 10.21 -11.69 2.53
N ILE A 146 10.16 -10.84 3.53
CA ILE A 146 11.07 -10.89 4.67
C ILE A 146 10.30 -11.12 5.95
N ALA A 147 10.56 -12.23 6.62
CA ALA A 147 10.00 -12.52 7.92
C ALA A 147 10.70 -11.68 9.01
N PHE A 148 9.92 -11.20 9.97
CA PHE A 148 10.42 -10.41 11.09
C PHE A 148 9.71 -10.75 12.40
N ASP A 149 10.31 -10.37 13.51
CA ASP A 149 9.72 -10.48 14.83
C ASP A 149 8.79 -9.29 15.11
N PRO A 150 7.51 -9.48 15.45
CA PRO A 150 6.54 -8.37 15.56
C PRO A 150 6.78 -7.46 16.77
N VAL A 151 7.53 -7.90 17.77
CA VAL A 151 7.83 -7.12 18.99
C VAL A 151 9.15 -6.36 18.85
N THR A 152 10.20 -7.06 18.42
CA THR A 152 11.56 -6.48 18.33
C THR A 152 11.89 -5.91 16.96
N LEU A 153 11.08 -6.20 15.95
CA LEU A 153 11.28 -5.93 14.52
C LEU A 153 12.56 -6.55 13.94
N GLU A 154 13.14 -7.55 14.62
CA GLU A 154 14.31 -8.26 14.11
C GLU A 154 13.99 -9.06 12.87
N THR A 155 14.81 -8.91 11.83
CA THR A 155 14.71 -9.71 10.62
C THR A 155 14.99 -11.17 10.94
N ARG A 156 14.05 -12.05 10.54
CA ARG A 156 14.15 -13.50 10.73
C ARG A 156 14.65 -14.24 9.48
N GLY A 157 14.74 -13.55 8.36
CA GLY A 157 15.19 -14.06 7.07
C GLY A 157 14.14 -14.03 6.00
N GLU A 158 14.45 -14.55 4.84
CA GLU A 158 13.51 -14.62 3.71
C GLU A 158 12.38 -15.60 4.02
N PHE A 159 11.13 -15.13 3.88
CA PHE A 159 9.95 -15.99 3.96
C PHE A 159 9.75 -16.68 2.62
N ARG A 160 9.50 -17.99 2.65
CA ARG A 160 9.22 -18.80 1.46
C ARG A 160 7.90 -19.52 1.61
N TRP A 161 7.12 -19.50 0.55
CA TRP A 161 5.92 -20.30 0.45
C TRP A 161 6.25 -21.81 0.54
N ARG A 162 5.28 -22.59 0.96
CA ARG A 162 5.39 -24.07 1.02
C ARG A 162 4.85 -24.76 -0.24
N ASP A 163 4.58 -23.96 -1.27
CA ASP A 163 4.07 -24.40 -2.57
C ASP A 163 5.02 -23.92 -3.69
N ASP A 164 4.75 -24.37 -4.93
CA ASP A 164 5.53 -24.05 -6.13
C ASP A 164 4.74 -23.16 -7.10
N LEU A 165 3.72 -22.40 -6.62
CA LEU A 165 2.97 -21.49 -7.49
C LEU A 165 3.92 -20.41 -8.06
N PRO A 166 4.01 -20.31 -9.40
CA PRO A 166 4.96 -19.39 -10.02
C PRO A 166 4.55 -17.93 -9.81
N GLU A 167 5.54 -17.07 -9.61
CA GLU A 167 5.37 -15.62 -9.46
C GLU A 167 6.58 -14.87 -10.00
N HIS A 168 6.34 -13.81 -10.79
CA HIS A 168 7.36 -12.83 -11.20
C HIS A 168 7.10 -11.48 -10.53
N LEU A 169 5.82 -11.11 -10.34
CA LEU A 169 5.35 -10.08 -9.44
C LEU A 169 4.22 -10.65 -8.60
N ALA A 170 3.96 -10.07 -7.44
CA ALA A 170 2.86 -10.46 -6.57
C ALA A 170 2.30 -9.22 -5.87
N THR A 171 1.01 -9.24 -5.54
CA THR A 171 0.44 -8.16 -4.75
C THR A 171 1.07 -8.08 -3.35
N ALA A 172 1.35 -6.88 -2.88
CA ALA A 172 1.64 -6.60 -1.48
C ALA A 172 0.35 -6.38 -0.66
N HIS A 173 -0.81 -6.28 -1.33
CA HIS A 173 -2.13 -6.05 -0.74
C HIS A 173 -2.90 -7.37 -0.60
N LEU A 174 -2.59 -8.10 0.47
CA LEU A 174 -3.28 -9.33 0.80
C LEU A 174 -4.58 -9.03 1.54
N THR A 175 -5.72 -9.43 0.97
CA THR A 175 -7.06 -9.19 1.53
C THR A 175 -7.50 -10.37 2.37
N VAL A 176 -7.86 -10.12 3.63
CA VAL A 176 -8.44 -11.13 4.52
C VAL A 176 -9.96 -11.08 4.40
N ASP A 177 -10.57 -12.20 4.04
CA ASP A 177 -12.01 -12.38 4.08
C ASP A 177 -12.46 -12.55 5.55
N PRO A 178 -13.27 -11.63 6.10
CA PRO A 178 -13.68 -11.70 7.50
C PRO A 178 -14.62 -12.86 7.81
N THR A 179 -15.19 -13.52 6.79
CA THR A 179 -16.14 -14.61 6.95
C THR A 179 -15.41 -15.96 7.07
N SER A 180 -14.49 -16.24 6.16
CA SER A 180 -13.74 -17.51 6.14
C SER A 180 -12.41 -17.41 6.92
N GLY A 181 -11.89 -16.21 7.10
CA GLY A 181 -10.55 -15.96 7.63
C GLY A 181 -9.44 -16.25 6.62
N GLU A 182 -9.79 -16.64 5.39
CA GLU A 182 -8.83 -16.86 4.31
C GLU A 182 -8.20 -15.54 3.88
N THR A 183 -6.96 -15.62 3.46
CA THR A 183 -6.27 -14.49 2.82
C THR A 183 -6.24 -14.71 1.31
N ILE A 184 -6.70 -13.74 0.55
CA ILE A 184 -6.72 -13.76 -0.91
C ILE A 184 -5.61 -12.86 -1.44
N GLY A 185 -4.93 -13.32 -2.49
CA GLY A 185 -3.93 -12.56 -3.21
C GLY A 185 -3.82 -13.03 -4.66
N TYR A 186 -2.96 -12.37 -5.40
CA TYR A 186 -2.64 -12.78 -6.75
C TYR A 186 -1.14 -12.59 -7.03
N ALA A 187 -0.67 -13.30 -8.06
CA ALA A 187 0.65 -13.17 -8.63
C ALA A 187 0.56 -13.04 -10.16
N THR A 188 1.55 -12.39 -10.77
CA THR A 188 1.66 -12.27 -12.23
C THR A 188 2.88 -13.02 -12.72
N THR A 189 2.70 -13.81 -13.78
CA THR A 189 3.81 -14.39 -14.53
C THR A 189 3.91 -13.79 -15.92
N PHE A 190 5.14 -13.48 -16.32
CA PHE A 190 5.46 -12.97 -17.63
C PHE A 190 6.06 -14.05 -18.51
N GLY A 191 5.94 -13.92 -19.82
CA GLY A 191 6.47 -14.86 -20.78
C GLY A 191 5.67 -14.82 -22.08
N ARG A 192 5.71 -15.93 -22.82
CA ARG A 192 4.96 -16.05 -24.08
C ARG A 192 3.44 -15.99 -23.85
N ASN A 193 2.97 -16.52 -22.72
CA ASN A 193 1.57 -16.52 -22.29
C ASN A 193 1.51 -15.97 -20.86
N PRO A 194 1.50 -14.63 -20.68
CA PRO A 194 1.46 -14.06 -19.35
C PRO A 194 0.11 -14.37 -18.69
N GLN A 195 0.14 -14.57 -17.37
CA GLN A 195 -1.03 -14.94 -16.58
C GLN A 195 -1.08 -14.21 -15.25
N TYR A 196 -2.29 -13.99 -14.77
CA TYR A 196 -2.59 -13.70 -13.38
C TYR A 196 -2.98 -15.02 -12.68
N HIS A 197 -2.34 -15.31 -11.55
CA HIS A 197 -2.63 -16.46 -10.70
C HIS A 197 -3.29 -15.95 -9.43
N VAL A 198 -4.59 -16.14 -9.30
CA VAL A 198 -5.33 -15.81 -8.08
C VAL A 198 -5.26 -17.00 -7.13
N TYR A 199 -4.97 -16.74 -5.88
CA TYR A 199 -4.81 -17.78 -4.87
C TYR A 199 -5.44 -17.39 -3.53
N ARG A 200 -5.76 -18.42 -2.74
CA ARG A 200 -6.13 -18.29 -1.33
C ARG A 200 -5.05 -18.89 -0.44
N ILE A 201 -4.99 -18.40 0.78
CA ILE A 201 -4.15 -18.90 1.86
C ILE A 201 -5.09 -19.17 3.02
N GLU A 202 -5.23 -20.44 3.40
CA GLU A 202 -6.03 -20.83 4.55
C GLU A 202 -5.48 -20.20 5.83
N ASN A 203 -6.38 -19.79 6.73
CA ASN A 203 -5.99 -19.16 7.99
C ASN A 203 -5.01 -20.06 8.77
N GLY A 204 -3.92 -19.48 9.26
CA GLY A 204 -2.88 -20.18 10.00
C GLY A 204 -1.88 -20.98 9.15
N THR A 205 -1.95 -20.89 7.81
CA THR A 205 -1.01 -21.58 6.91
C THR A 205 -0.07 -20.61 6.19
N ALA A 206 0.94 -21.16 5.53
CA ALA A 206 1.87 -20.43 4.65
C ALA A 206 1.94 -21.10 3.27
N THR A 207 0.83 -21.72 2.85
CA THR A 207 0.68 -22.42 1.58
C THR A 207 -0.41 -21.71 0.77
N ARG A 208 -0.08 -21.36 -0.47
CA ARG A 208 -1.05 -20.81 -1.41
C ARG A 208 -1.77 -21.95 -2.13
N GLU A 209 -3.07 -21.87 -2.20
CA GLU A 209 -3.90 -22.72 -3.01
C GLU A 209 -4.40 -21.92 -4.21
N LEU A 210 -4.10 -22.40 -5.42
CA LEU A 210 -4.52 -21.75 -6.65
C LEU A 210 -6.04 -21.80 -6.79
N ILE A 211 -6.67 -20.63 -6.97
CA ILE A 211 -8.07 -20.50 -7.35
C ILE A 211 -8.17 -20.53 -8.88
N ALA A 212 -7.42 -19.67 -9.55
CA ALA A 212 -7.48 -19.51 -11.00
C ALA A 212 -6.16 -19.07 -11.62
N SER A 213 -5.96 -19.45 -12.88
CA SER A 213 -4.93 -18.86 -13.74
C SER A 213 -5.62 -18.29 -14.98
N VAL A 214 -5.61 -16.96 -15.13
CA VAL A 214 -6.31 -16.26 -16.22
C VAL A 214 -5.33 -15.49 -17.08
N PRO A 215 -5.57 -15.37 -18.41
CA PRO A 215 -4.68 -14.63 -19.29
C PRO A 215 -4.57 -13.15 -18.93
N ALA A 216 -3.33 -12.68 -18.82
CA ALA A 216 -3.00 -11.26 -18.72
C ALA A 216 -2.80 -10.70 -20.13
N ILE A 217 -3.78 -10.01 -20.68
CA ILE A 217 -3.74 -9.50 -22.06
C ILE A 217 -2.86 -8.24 -22.14
N GLY A 218 -1.55 -8.45 -22.33
CA GLY A 218 -0.55 -7.40 -22.25
C GLY A 218 -0.49 -6.85 -20.83
N PRO A 219 0.24 -7.53 -19.94
CA PRO A 219 0.05 -7.42 -18.49
C PRO A 219 0.07 -5.98 -18.03
N GLY A 220 -1.04 -5.57 -17.41
CA GLY A 220 -1.15 -4.30 -16.72
C GLY A 220 -0.34 -4.32 -15.44
N TYR A 221 0.05 -3.15 -14.98
CA TYR A 221 0.50 -2.97 -13.61
C TYR A 221 -0.75 -3.00 -12.72
N VAL A 222 -1.01 -4.14 -12.12
CA VAL A 222 -2.08 -4.34 -11.15
C VAL A 222 -1.46 -4.27 -9.77
N HIS A 223 -1.98 -3.43 -8.87
CA HIS A 223 -1.41 -3.20 -7.54
C HIS A 223 -2.21 -3.91 -6.44
N ASP A 224 -3.54 -3.85 -6.52
CA ASP A 224 -4.48 -4.39 -5.55
C ASP A 224 -5.58 -5.21 -6.25
N CYS A 225 -6.39 -5.93 -5.48
CA CYS A 225 -7.54 -6.66 -5.99
C CYS A 225 -8.76 -6.50 -5.08
N SER A 226 -9.95 -6.57 -5.67
CA SER A 226 -11.21 -6.60 -4.94
C SER A 226 -11.64 -8.03 -4.64
N VAL A 227 -12.15 -8.25 -3.44
CA VAL A 227 -12.62 -9.57 -2.98
C VAL A 227 -14.03 -9.44 -2.43
N THR A 228 -14.94 -10.31 -2.90
CA THR A 228 -16.30 -10.47 -2.38
C THR A 228 -16.46 -11.91 -1.85
N PRO A 229 -17.59 -12.29 -1.25
CA PRO A 229 -17.81 -13.68 -0.84
C PRO A 229 -17.63 -14.70 -1.95
N ASN A 230 -18.08 -14.38 -3.19
CA ASN A 230 -18.06 -15.33 -4.30
C ASN A 230 -17.04 -14.99 -5.40
N TYR A 231 -16.49 -13.77 -5.43
CA TYR A 231 -15.63 -13.34 -6.55
C TYR A 231 -14.33 -12.68 -6.11
N VAL A 232 -13.32 -12.80 -6.98
CA VAL A 232 -12.12 -11.94 -6.98
C VAL A 232 -12.14 -11.13 -8.27
N VAL A 233 -11.90 -9.82 -8.16
CA VAL A 233 -11.84 -8.93 -9.32
C VAL A 233 -10.47 -8.25 -9.38
N LEU A 234 -9.73 -8.51 -10.47
CA LEU A 234 -8.53 -7.75 -10.80
C LEU A 234 -8.91 -6.60 -11.72
N VAL A 235 -8.33 -5.42 -11.47
CA VAL A 235 -8.55 -4.23 -12.31
C VAL A 235 -7.30 -3.99 -13.15
N GLU A 236 -7.35 -4.48 -14.40
CA GLU A 236 -6.25 -4.30 -15.36
C GLU A 236 -6.39 -2.92 -16.01
N THR A 237 -5.55 -1.99 -15.59
CA THR A 237 -5.52 -0.61 -16.06
C THR A 237 -4.69 -0.46 -17.34
N PRO A 238 -4.79 0.69 -18.05
CA PRO A 238 -3.93 1.01 -19.19
C PRO A 238 -2.44 1.12 -18.87
N LEU A 239 -2.03 1.26 -17.61
CA LEU A 239 -0.63 1.26 -17.22
C LEU A 239 -0.06 -0.15 -17.37
N ARG A 240 0.84 -0.34 -18.32
CA ARG A 240 1.36 -1.64 -18.74
C ARG A 240 2.83 -1.80 -18.41
N ILE A 241 3.23 -3.05 -18.18
CA ILE A 241 4.64 -3.40 -18.01
C ILE A 241 5.20 -3.84 -19.37
N ALA A 242 6.05 -3.02 -19.97
CA ALA A 242 6.81 -3.35 -21.18
C ALA A 242 7.96 -4.31 -20.80
N ILE A 243 7.63 -5.58 -20.65
CA ILE A 243 8.47 -6.62 -20.04
C ILE A 243 9.89 -6.71 -20.66
N TRP A 244 10.02 -6.44 -21.96
CA TRP A 244 11.32 -6.45 -22.64
C TRP A 244 12.25 -5.33 -22.12
N ARG A 245 11.68 -4.19 -21.66
CA ARG A 245 12.46 -3.12 -21.02
C ARG A 245 12.90 -3.54 -19.62
N ALA A 246 11.99 -4.10 -18.82
CA ALA A 246 12.30 -4.58 -17.47
C ALA A 246 13.35 -5.72 -17.46
N LEU A 247 13.38 -6.58 -18.48
CA LEU A 247 14.28 -7.74 -18.56
C LEU A 247 15.60 -7.48 -19.29
N THR A 248 15.81 -6.29 -19.83
CA THR A 248 17.04 -5.98 -20.59
C THR A 248 17.80 -4.81 -19.96
N PRO A 249 19.12 -4.71 -20.16
CA PRO A 249 19.89 -3.59 -19.62
C PRO A 249 19.73 -2.27 -20.41
N TRP A 250 18.79 -2.22 -21.36
CA TRP A 250 18.60 -1.08 -22.26
C TRP A 250 17.61 -0.03 -21.70
N GLY A 251 16.85 -0.34 -20.66
CA GLY A 251 16.00 0.62 -19.93
C GLY A 251 16.86 1.60 -19.11
N ASP A 252 16.35 2.80 -18.81
CA ASP A 252 17.11 3.83 -18.10
C ASP A 252 16.77 3.90 -16.59
N ASP A 253 15.51 3.69 -16.19
CA ASP A 253 15.01 3.92 -14.82
C ASP A 253 14.39 2.66 -14.15
N GLY A 254 14.93 1.48 -14.43
CA GLY A 254 14.45 0.25 -13.78
C GLY A 254 13.05 -0.17 -14.25
N LEU A 255 12.18 -0.54 -13.30
CA LEU A 255 10.80 -0.92 -13.61
C LEU A 255 9.97 0.29 -14.11
N LEU A 256 10.24 1.48 -13.59
CA LEU A 256 9.52 2.72 -13.97
C LEU A 256 9.61 2.95 -15.49
N ASP A 257 10.79 2.82 -16.09
CA ASP A 257 10.98 2.93 -17.56
C ASP A 257 10.20 1.86 -18.33
N ALA A 258 9.90 0.75 -17.69
CA ALA A 258 9.08 -0.32 -18.26
C ALA A 258 7.57 -0.09 -18.10
N LEU A 259 7.13 0.87 -17.28
CA LEU A 259 5.72 1.25 -17.15
C LEU A 259 5.34 2.19 -18.30
N VAL A 260 4.32 1.83 -19.05
CA VAL A 260 3.84 2.61 -20.20
C VAL A 260 2.33 2.74 -20.10
N TYR A 261 1.83 3.96 -19.99
CA TYR A 261 0.40 4.23 -20.04
C TYR A 261 -0.08 4.26 -21.50
N ASP A 262 -1.03 3.38 -21.84
CA ASP A 262 -1.57 3.21 -23.21
C ASP A 262 -2.95 3.89 -23.27
N HIS A 263 -3.00 5.15 -23.66
CA HIS A 263 -4.22 5.97 -23.72
C HIS A 263 -5.33 5.42 -24.63
N ASP A 264 -5.01 4.51 -25.55
CA ASP A 264 -5.97 3.87 -26.45
C ASP A 264 -6.65 2.63 -25.83
N ARG A 265 -6.24 2.23 -24.61
CA ARG A 265 -6.79 1.07 -23.91
C ARG A 265 -7.84 1.47 -22.88
N THR A 266 -8.81 0.58 -22.76
CA THR A 266 -9.82 0.62 -21.70
C THR A 266 -9.30 -0.12 -20.44
N VAL A 267 -9.86 0.22 -19.27
CA VAL A 267 -9.74 -0.62 -18.08
C VAL A 267 -10.54 -1.90 -18.30
N ARG A 268 -9.97 -3.05 -17.90
CA ARG A 268 -10.60 -4.37 -17.93
C ARG A 268 -10.79 -4.87 -16.49
N PHE A 269 -11.99 -5.22 -16.12
CA PHE A 269 -12.29 -5.91 -14.88
C PHE A 269 -12.27 -7.42 -15.13
N VAL A 270 -11.37 -8.14 -14.50
CA VAL A 270 -11.23 -9.59 -14.62
C VAL A 270 -11.95 -10.22 -13.45
N VAL A 271 -13.16 -10.70 -13.68
CA VAL A 271 -14.06 -11.25 -12.64
C VAL A 271 -13.90 -12.77 -12.59
N ILE A 272 -13.47 -13.29 -11.46
CA ILE A 272 -13.14 -14.69 -11.23
C ILE A 272 -14.03 -15.23 -10.11
N ASP A 273 -14.73 -16.33 -10.36
CA ASP A 273 -15.46 -17.08 -9.35
C ASP A 273 -14.50 -17.81 -8.41
N ARG A 274 -14.66 -17.61 -7.09
CA ARG A 274 -13.73 -18.13 -6.08
C ARG A 274 -13.85 -19.64 -5.86
N ASP A 275 -15.02 -20.22 -6.13
CA ASP A 275 -15.29 -21.62 -5.88
C ASP A 275 -14.88 -22.48 -7.07
N THR A 276 -15.22 -22.05 -8.29
CA THR A 276 -14.95 -22.81 -9.51
C THR A 276 -13.60 -22.45 -10.15
N GLY A 277 -13.07 -21.26 -9.91
CA GLY A 277 -11.90 -20.68 -10.59
C GLY A 277 -12.19 -20.20 -12.01
N ASP A 278 -13.44 -20.13 -12.40
CA ASP A 278 -13.83 -19.71 -13.76
C ASP A 278 -13.69 -18.19 -13.91
N LEU A 279 -13.18 -17.77 -15.06
CA LEU A 279 -13.27 -16.40 -15.52
C LEU A 279 -14.70 -16.15 -16.02
N VAL A 280 -15.52 -15.46 -15.20
CA VAL A 280 -16.97 -15.33 -15.48
C VAL A 280 -17.32 -14.10 -16.29
N ALA A 281 -16.55 -13.00 -16.16
CA ALA A 281 -16.80 -11.79 -16.93
C ALA A 281 -15.51 -10.95 -17.11
N GLU A 282 -15.47 -10.17 -18.19
CA GLU A 282 -14.36 -9.24 -18.50
C GLU A 282 -14.87 -7.87 -18.96
N PRO A 283 -15.78 -7.23 -18.21
CA PRO A 283 -16.33 -5.94 -18.62
C PRO A 283 -15.27 -4.84 -18.66
N ARG A 284 -15.53 -3.81 -19.46
CA ARG A 284 -14.58 -2.73 -19.72
C ARG A 284 -15.21 -1.37 -19.47
N THR A 285 -14.37 -0.40 -19.12
CA THR A 285 -14.76 1.00 -18.94
C THR A 285 -13.67 1.94 -19.46
N ASP A 286 -13.95 3.25 -19.46
CA ASP A 286 -13.01 4.30 -19.85
C ASP A 286 -11.68 4.21 -19.07
N PRO A 287 -10.58 4.70 -19.66
CA PRO A 287 -9.27 4.67 -19.06
C PRO A 287 -9.20 5.36 -17.69
N PHE A 288 -8.54 4.75 -16.73
CA PHE A 288 -8.06 5.32 -15.48
C PHE A 288 -6.93 4.43 -14.93
N PHE A 289 -6.22 4.93 -13.92
CA PHE A 289 -5.28 4.13 -13.13
C PHE A 289 -5.78 3.99 -11.69
N THR A 290 -5.41 2.91 -11.00
CA THR A 290 -5.72 2.71 -9.57
C THR A 290 -4.57 2.00 -8.86
N PHE A 291 -4.22 2.49 -7.68
CA PHE A 291 -3.44 1.73 -6.73
C PHE A 291 -4.38 0.93 -5.80
N HIS A 292 -5.22 1.61 -5.02
CA HIS A 292 -5.90 1.01 -3.88
C HIS A 292 -7.39 0.83 -4.09
N HIS A 293 -7.87 -0.34 -3.69
CA HIS A 293 -9.28 -0.68 -3.62
C HIS A 293 -9.77 -0.47 -2.18
N ALA A 294 -10.89 0.26 -2.02
CA ALA A 294 -11.47 0.54 -0.71
C ALA A 294 -12.20 -0.68 -0.15
N ASN A 295 -13.13 -1.20 -0.93
CA ASN A 295 -13.91 -2.41 -0.60
C ASN A 295 -14.63 -2.92 -1.86
N ALA A 296 -15.10 -4.17 -1.79
CA ALA A 296 -16.03 -4.72 -2.77
C ALA A 296 -17.06 -5.60 -2.08
N PHE A 297 -18.26 -5.68 -2.63
CA PHE A 297 -19.33 -6.49 -2.08
C PHE A 297 -20.35 -6.86 -3.16
N GLU A 298 -21.23 -7.78 -2.84
CA GLU A 298 -22.34 -8.20 -3.68
C GLU A 298 -23.63 -7.55 -3.19
N ASP A 299 -24.38 -6.96 -4.12
CA ASP A 299 -25.68 -6.35 -3.94
C ASP A 299 -26.66 -7.06 -4.89
N ASP A 300 -27.36 -8.06 -4.37
CA ASP A 300 -28.06 -9.07 -5.17
C ASP A 300 -27.10 -9.72 -6.21
N ASP A 301 -27.44 -9.69 -7.49
CA ASP A 301 -26.64 -10.24 -8.58
C ASP A 301 -25.57 -9.24 -9.12
N THR A 302 -25.31 -8.15 -8.41
CA THR A 302 -24.40 -7.09 -8.87
C THR A 302 -23.18 -7.00 -7.96
N LEU A 303 -21.98 -7.01 -8.55
CA LEU A 303 -20.74 -6.68 -7.85
C LEU A 303 -20.61 -5.16 -7.73
N VAL A 304 -20.33 -4.69 -6.53
CA VAL A 304 -20.05 -3.27 -6.25
C VAL A 304 -18.59 -3.16 -5.83
N LEU A 305 -17.81 -2.36 -6.55
CA LEU A 305 -16.41 -2.10 -6.30
C LEU A 305 -16.19 -0.62 -6.03
N ASP A 306 -15.57 -0.32 -4.89
CA ASP A 306 -15.10 1.01 -4.55
C ASP A 306 -13.58 1.05 -4.60
N LEU A 307 -13.04 1.95 -5.38
CA LEU A 307 -11.60 2.11 -5.54
C LEU A 307 -11.20 3.58 -5.73
N VAL A 308 -9.93 3.87 -5.52
CA VAL A 308 -9.35 5.19 -5.77
C VAL A 308 -8.83 5.19 -7.21
N ALA A 309 -9.41 6.03 -8.06
CA ALA A 309 -9.02 6.16 -9.46
C ALA A 309 -8.28 7.48 -9.71
N PHE A 310 -7.17 7.38 -10.42
CA PHE A 310 -6.40 8.50 -10.98
C PHE A 310 -6.72 8.65 -12.45
N PRO A 311 -6.58 9.87 -13.02
CA PRO A 311 -6.87 10.10 -14.44
C PRO A 311 -6.05 9.18 -15.37
N ASP A 312 -4.78 8.96 -15.01
CA ASP A 312 -3.78 8.19 -15.77
C ASP A 312 -2.66 7.66 -14.88
N GLY A 313 -1.54 7.26 -15.47
CA GLY A 313 -0.36 6.75 -14.78
C GLY A 313 0.61 7.80 -14.24
N ASP A 314 0.38 9.09 -14.49
CA ASP A 314 1.29 10.18 -14.11
C ASP A 314 1.50 10.29 -12.59
N VAL A 315 0.58 9.72 -11.81
CA VAL A 315 0.76 9.59 -10.35
C VAL A 315 2.06 8.89 -9.99
N VAL A 316 2.50 7.90 -10.79
CA VAL A 316 3.74 7.16 -10.52
C VAL A 316 4.97 8.06 -10.74
N ASP A 317 5.00 8.82 -11.82
CA ASP A 317 6.08 9.78 -12.12
C ASP A 317 6.12 10.93 -11.12
N GLY A 318 4.95 11.37 -10.62
CA GLY A 318 4.81 12.40 -9.58
C GLY A 318 5.40 12.00 -8.22
N LEU A 319 5.67 10.70 -8.00
CA LEU A 319 6.30 10.18 -6.78
C LEU A 319 7.84 10.00 -6.90
N THR A 320 8.47 10.51 -7.95
CA THR A 320 9.93 10.65 -8.00
C THR A 320 10.41 11.65 -6.95
N LEU A 321 11.58 11.41 -6.35
CA LEU A 321 12.13 12.33 -5.34
C LEU A 321 12.43 13.72 -5.91
N GLU A 322 12.68 13.82 -7.22
CA GLU A 322 12.84 15.10 -7.90
C GLU A 322 11.51 15.86 -7.95
N ALA A 323 10.42 15.26 -8.44
CA ALA A 323 9.10 15.88 -8.49
C ALA A 323 8.61 16.27 -7.08
N LEU A 324 8.74 15.37 -6.12
CA LEU A 324 8.39 15.63 -4.71
C LEU A 324 9.23 16.76 -4.09
N SER A 325 10.47 16.98 -4.55
CA SER A 325 11.32 18.08 -4.07
C SER A 325 10.96 19.43 -4.66
N GLN A 326 10.32 19.46 -5.82
CA GLN A 326 9.93 20.69 -6.53
C GLN A 326 8.51 21.14 -6.16
N ASP A 327 7.55 20.21 -6.20
CA ASP A 327 6.13 20.50 -6.09
C ASP A 327 5.44 19.75 -4.91
N GLY A 328 6.20 19.00 -4.12
CA GLY A 328 5.64 18.20 -3.03
C GLY A 328 4.67 17.13 -3.56
N PHE A 329 3.64 16.83 -2.80
CA PHE A 329 2.60 15.91 -3.24
C PHE A 329 1.67 16.50 -4.33
N ASP A 330 1.75 17.80 -4.61
CA ASP A 330 1.04 18.43 -5.72
C ASP A 330 1.63 18.01 -7.10
N ALA A 331 2.80 17.36 -7.13
CA ALA A 331 3.40 16.77 -8.32
C ALA A 331 2.58 15.60 -8.90
N ALA A 332 1.83 14.90 -8.07
CA ALA A 332 0.99 13.78 -8.47
C ALA A 332 -0.47 14.22 -8.64
N PRO A 333 -1.23 13.66 -9.61
CA PRO A 333 -2.66 13.90 -9.71
C PRO A 333 -3.41 13.34 -8.49
N ASP A 334 -4.53 13.96 -8.14
CA ASP A 334 -5.40 13.47 -7.06
C ASP A 334 -6.15 12.21 -7.47
N GLY A 335 -6.14 11.23 -6.57
CA GLY A 335 -7.05 10.09 -6.64
C GLY A 335 -8.48 10.49 -6.27
N ARG A 336 -9.47 9.85 -6.87
CA ARG A 336 -10.90 10.06 -6.59
C ARG A 336 -11.58 8.75 -6.27
N LEU A 337 -12.41 8.73 -5.24
CA LEU A 337 -13.23 7.58 -4.94
C LEU A 337 -14.25 7.37 -6.05
N ARG A 338 -14.22 6.21 -6.70
CA ARG A 338 -15.17 5.81 -7.75
C ARG A 338 -15.82 4.48 -7.38
N ARG A 339 -17.13 4.38 -7.61
CA ARG A 339 -17.91 3.16 -7.40
C ARG A 339 -18.32 2.58 -8.73
N PHE A 340 -18.02 1.32 -8.93
CA PHE A 340 -18.39 0.56 -10.13
C PHE A 340 -19.38 -0.54 -9.78
N ARG A 341 -20.38 -0.74 -10.63
CA ARG A 341 -21.35 -1.83 -10.53
C ARG A 341 -21.21 -2.71 -11.75
N ILE A 342 -21.01 -3.99 -11.52
CA ILE A 342 -20.76 -5.01 -12.55
C ILE A 342 -21.78 -6.13 -12.36
N ASP A 343 -22.51 -6.47 -13.40
CA ASP A 343 -23.30 -7.70 -13.45
C ASP A 343 -22.41 -8.82 -14.03
N PRO A 344 -21.98 -9.80 -13.24
CA PRO A 344 -21.08 -10.87 -13.70
C PRO A 344 -21.77 -11.84 -14.66
N HIS A 345 -23.09 -11.80 -14.77
CA HIS A 345 -23.89 -12.68 -15.62
C HIS A 345 -24.45 -11.97 -16.86
N ALA A 346 -24.13 -10.68 -17.05
CA ALA A 346 -24.59 -9.94 -18.22
C ALA A 346 -24.03 -10.55 -19.51
N SER A 347 -24.89 -10.66 -20.51
CA SER A 347 -24.51 -11.16 -21.85
C SER A 347 -23.66 -10.16 -22.67
N ASP A 348 -23.47 -8.95 -22.16
CA ASP A 348 -22.68 -7.88 -22.80
C ASP A 348 -21.47 -7.52 -21.93
N ASP A 349 -20.27 -7.81 -22.41
CA ASP A 349 -18.99 -7.52 -21.76
C ASP A 349 -18.71 -6.00 -21.54
N ARG A 350 -19.68 -5.13 -21.85
CA ARG A 350 -19.53 -3.68 -21.80
C ARG A 350 -20.25 -3.02 -20.64
N VAL A 351 -20.92 -3.76 -19.75
CA VAL A 351 -21.76 -3.14 -18.73
C VAL A 351 -21.04 -2.99 -17.41
N VAL A 352 -20.12 -2.04 -17.35
CA VAL A 352 -19.73 -1.41 -16.09
C VAL A 352 -20.55 -0.13 -15.95
N ARG A 353 -21.35 -0.04 -14.88
CA ARG A 353 -22.02 1.20 -14.52
C ARG A 353 -21.21 1.91 -13.44
N GLU A 354 -20.67 3.06 -13.77
CA GLU A 354 -20.11 3.94 -12.76
C GLU A 354 -21.25 4.66 -12.02
N GLN A 355 -21.21 4.55 -10.69
CA GLN A 355 -22.09 5.32 -9.82
C GLN A 355 -21.30 6.50 -9.26
N ALA A 356 -21.74 7.72 -9.51
CA ALA A 356 -21.10 8.91 -8.98
C ALA A 356 -21.05 8.83 -7.44
N THR A 357 -19.85 8.97 -6.88
CA THR A 357 -19.67 9.17 -5.45
C THR A 357 -20.01 10.61 -5.08
N ARG A 358 -20.52 10.83 -3.86
CA ARG A 358 -20.90 12.16 -3.41
C ARG A 358 -19.73 12.97 -2.84
N TYR A 359 -18.55 12.36 -2.74
CA TYR A 359 -17.34 13.03 -2.26
C TYR A 359 -16.49 13.52 -3.44
N PRO A 360 -16.37 14.84 -3.64
CA PRO A 360 -15.60 15.40 -4.75
C PRO A 360 -14.12 15.60 -4.42
N GLY A 361 -13.71 15.40 -3.15
CA GLY A 361 -12.35 15.61 -2.68
C GLY A 361 -11.34 14.59 -3.20
N GLY A 362 -10.06 14.92 -3.15
CA GLY A 362 -8.96 14.01 -3.36
C GLY A 362 -8.88 12.97 -2.24
N LEU A 363 -8.64 11.72 -2.57
CA LEU A 363 -8.60 10.62 -1.60
C LEU A 363 -7.55 9.59 -1.99
N GLU A 364 -6.83 9.12 -0.98
CA GLU A 364 -5.93 7.96 -1.07
C GLU A 364 -5.91 7.16 0.23
N PHE A 365 -5.26 5.99 0.19
CA PHE A 365 -5.17 5.06 1.31
C PHE A 365 -6.51 4.75 1.99
N PRO A 366 -7.51 4.29 1.22
CA PRO A 366 -8.83 4.02 1.78
C PRO A 366 -8.78 2.85 2.77
N THR A 367 -9.51 2.97 3.87
CA THR A 367 -9.68 1.88 4.83
C THR A 367 -11.12 1.82 5.32
N VAL A 368 -11.58 0.60 5.59
CA VAL A 368 -12.89 0.30 6.15
C VAL A 368 -12.75 -0.54 7.42
N ALA A 369 -13.80 -0.64 8.21
CA ALA A 369 -13.81 -1.56 9.33
C ALA A 369 -13.50 -2.99 8.85
N PRO A 370 -12.63 -3.77 9.53
CA PRO A 370 -12.31 -5.14 9.12
C PRO A 370 -13.55 -6.04 8.97
N SER A 371 -14.58 -5.84 9.79
CA SER A 371 -15.85 -6.57 9.71
C SER A 371 -16.71 -6.21 8.51
N ALA A 372 -16.46 -5.07 7.88
CA ALA A 372 -17.17 -4.57 6.71
C ALA A 372 -16.51 -4.98 5.38
N ARG A 373 -15.31 -5.57 5.42
CA ARG A 373 -14.66 -6.07 4.20
C ARG A 373 -15.49 -7.14 3.53
N SER A 374 -15.54 -7.09 2.21
CA SER A 374 -16.30 -8.00 1.34
C SER A 374 -17.82 -8.00 1.61
N ARG A 375 -18.34 -6.94 2.25
CA ARG A 375 -19.76 -6.77 2.61
C ARG A 375 -20.23 -5.35 2.32
N PRO A 376 -21.56 -5.11 2.18
CA PRO A 376 -22.12 -3.77 2.19
C PRO A 376 -21.65 -3.02 3.44
N TYR A 377 -21.29 -1.75 3.27
CA TYR A 377 -20.70 -0.94 4.32
C TYR A 377 -21.13 0.52 4.19
N ARG A 378 -21.03 1.25 5.28
CA ARG A 378 -21.43 2.64 5.37
C ARG A 378 -20.26 3.60 5.47
N PHE A 379 -19.21 3.25 6.26
CA PHE A 379 -18.15 4.18 6.56
C PHE A 379 -16.83 3.82 5.88
N LEU A 380 -16.23 4.83 5.24
CA LEU A 380 -14.89 4.77 4.66
C LEU A 380 -14.03 5.86 5.29
N TYR A 381 -12.80 5.52 5.60
CA TYR A 381 -11.78 6.48 6.03
C TYR A 381 -10.67 6.52 4.97
N GLY A 382 -10.08 7.70 4.78
CA GLY A 382 -8.99 7.87 3.82
C GLY A 382 -8.14 9.08 4.14
N GLN A 383 -7.03 9.21 3.45
CA GLN A 383 -6.20 10.41 3.43
C GLN A 383 -6.78 11.38 2.39
N THR A 384 -6.90 12.68 2.72
CA THR A 384 -7.23 13.70 1.72
C THR A 384 -5.95 14.15 1.00
N THR A 385 -6.00 14.37 -0.33
CA THR A 385 -4.81 14.68 -1.13
C THR A 385 -4.84 16.07 -1.77
N ASP A 386 -5.99 16.71 -1.90
CA ASP A 386 -6.22 17.93 -2.67
C ASP A 386 -5.97 19.24 -1.90
N ARG A 387 -5.06 19.23 -0.90
CA ARG A 387 -4.71 20.42 -0.10
C ARG A 387 -3.25 20.80 -0.31
N ARG A 388 -3.01 22.06 -0.66
CA ARG A 388 -1.64 22.59 -0.75
C ARG A 388 -1.02 22.81 0.63
N GLY A 389 0.23 22.35 0.79
CA GLY A 389 1.00 22.52 2.02
C GLY A 389 0.48 21.73 3.23
N ALA A 390 -0.45 20.82 3.03
CA ALA A 390 -0.98 19.92 4.04
C ALA A 390 -1.78 18.80 3.36
N ASN A 391 -2.04 17.74 4.12
CA ASN A 391 -3.12 16.82 3.82
C ASN A 391 -3.94 16.58 5.10
N GLY A 392 -4.84 15.61 5.10
CA GLY A 392 -5.67 15.31 6.25
C GLY A 392 -6.28 13.94 6.17
N LEU A 393 -7.25 13.71 7.03
CA LEU A 393 -8.08 12.51 7.03
C LEU A 393 -9.51 12.88 6.68
N VAL A 394 -10.23 11.95 6.07
CA VAL A 394 -11.66 12.04 5.83
C VAL A 394 -12.35 10.77 6.30
N LYS A 395 -13.51 10.94 6.92
CA LYS A 395 -14.54 9.91 7.14
C LYS A 395 -15.70 10.19 6.21
N LEU A 396 -16.02 9.22 5.35
CA LEU A 396 -17.17 9.30 4.45
C LEU A 396 -18.30 8.42 4.97
N ASP A 397 -19.49 8.97 5.08
CA ASP A 397 -20.73 8.22 5.21
C ASP A 397 -21.30 8.03 3.81
N LEU A 398 -21.16 6.85 3.25
CA LEU A 398 -21.56 6.55 1.87
C LEU A 398 -23.07 6.47 1.69
N GLU A 399 -23.83 6.27 2.77
CA GLU A 399 -25.29 6.26 2.73
C GLU A 399 -25.86 7.68 2.60
N THR A 400 -25.38 8.61 3.43
CA THR A 400 -25.84 10.00 3.43
C THR A 400 -25.06 10.88 2.45
N GLY A 401 -23.82 10.49 2.09
CA GLY A 401 -22.87 11.28 1.34
C GLY A 401 -22.20 12.38 2.16
N THR A 402 -22.26 12.29 3.49
CA THR A 402 -21.60 13.25 4.38
C THR A 402 -20.11 12.93 4.51
N ALA A 403 -19.27 13.98 4.41
CA ALA A 403 -17.84 13.91 4.67
C ALA A 403 -17.51 14.68 5.96
N THR A 404 -16.75 14.04 6.85
CA THR A 404 -16.13 14.69 8.00
C THR A 404 -14.63 14.69 7.78
N GLU A 405 -13.99 15.87 7.82
CA GLU A 405 -12.57 15.99 7.56
C GLU A 405 -11.82 16.53 8.78
N TRP A 406 -10.62 16.05 8.97
CA TRP A 406 -9.65 16.57 9.92
C TRP A 406 -8.33 16.89 9.19
N TRP A 407 -7.81 18.09 9.41
CA TRP A 407 -6.53 18.52 8.87
C TRP A 407 -5.93 19.69 9.66
N LYS A 408 -4.64 19.92 9.52
CA LYS A 408 -3.92 21.10 10.06
C LYS A 408 -2.93 21.62 9.05
N SER A 409 -2.80 22.95 8.97
CA SER A 409 -1.79 23.57 8.13
C SER A 409 -0.40 23.09 8.49
N GLY A 410 0.43 22.77 7.49
CA GLY A 410 1.78 22.25 7.70
C GLY A 410 1.85 20.84 8.27
N TRP A 411 0.73 20.08 8.26
CA TRP A 411 0.70 18.70 8.70
C TRP A 411 0.46 17.76 7.52
N TYR A 412 1.25 16.68 7.48
CA TYR A 412 1.08 15.61 6.51
C TYR A 412 0.83 14.31 7.26
N VAL A 413 -0.38 13.81 7.12
CA VAL A 413 -0.87 12.56 7.76
C VAL A 413 -0.68 11.42 6.79
N GLU A 414 -0.22 10.30 7.27
CA GLU A 414 -0.08 9.08 6.47
C GLU A 414 -1.37 8.23 6.54
N GLU A 415 -1.34 7.07 5.91
CA GLU A 415 -2.44 6.11 5.81
C GLU A 415 -3.20 5.92 7.14
N PRO A 416 -4.54 6.13 7.17
CA PRO A 416 -5.36 5.83 8.33
C PRO A 416 -5.57 4.31 8.49
N ARG A 417 -5.63 3.84 9.75
CA ARG A 417 -6.00 2.45 10.06
C ARG A 417 -7.09 2.41 11.11
N PHE A 418 -8.24 1.87 10.73
CA PHE A 418 -9.35 1.65 11.66
C PHE A 418 -9.07 0.45 12.57
N VAL A 419 -9.28 0.65 13.86
CA VAL A 419 -9.19 -0.40 14.89
C VAL A 419 -10.52 -0.47 15.64
N PRO A 420 -11.26 -1.58 15.52
CA PRO A 420 -12.55 -1.71 16.17
C PRO A 420 -12.41 -1.81 17.68
N ARG A 421 -13.38 -1.26 18.41
CA ARG A 421 -13.50 -1.52 19.85
C ARG A 421 -13.90 -2.97 20.07
N PRO A 422 -13.23 -3.70 20.97
CA PRO A 422 -13.63 -5.07 21.32
C PRO A 422 -15.09 -5.08 21.82
N GLY A 423 -15.94 -5.88 21.15
CA GLY A 423 -17.37 -5.96 21.46
C GLY A 423 -18.21 -4.76 21.00
N GLY A 424 -17.65 -3.83 20.25
CA GLY A 424 -18.38 -2.73 19.62
C GLY A 424 -19.45 -3.23 18.66
N ALA A 425 -20.60 -2.54 18.61
CA ALA A 425 -21.75 -2.96 17.79
C ALA A 425 -21.90 -2.16 16.50
N ALA A 426 -21.46 -0.89 16.48
CA ALA A 426 -21.53 -0.04 15.30
C ALA A 426 -20.29 -0.25 14.40
N GLU A 427 -20.46 -0.07 13.09
CA GLU A 427 -19.37 -0.20 12.12
C GLU A 427 -18.22 0.76 12.40
N ASP A 428 -18.52 1.95 12.91
CA ASP A 428 -17.57 2.99 13.26
C ASP A 428 -17.23 3.07 14.78
N ASP A 429 -17.62 2.06 15.58
CA ASP A 429 -17.24 2.00 17.00
C ASP A 429 -15.78 1.52 17.13
N GLY A 430 -14.88 2.49 17.28
CA GLY A 430 -13.45 2.22 17.34
C GLY A 430 -12.60 3.48 17.36
N VAL A 431 -11.38 3.32 16.92
CA VAL A 431 -10.44 4.42 16.68
C VAL A 431 -9.83 4.34 15.28
N VAL A 432 -9.43 5.49 14.76
CA VAL A 432 -8.57 5.58 13.59
C VAL A 432 -7.16 5.96 14.05
N LEU A 433 -6.17 5.16 13.70
CA LEU A 433 -4.76 5.41 13.94
C LEU A 433 -4.12 5.96 12.68
N ALA A 434 -3.30 6.98 12.82
CA ALA A 434 -2.47 7.50 11.74
C ALA A 434 -1.13 7.99 12.28
N THR A 435 -0.13 8.09 11.42
CA THR A 435 1.12 8.81 11.69
C THR A 435 1.10 10.14 10.95
N ALA A 436 1.87 11.11 11.40
CA ALA A 436 1.92 12.41 10.77
C ALA A 436 3.30 13.07 10.93
N ILE A 437 3.60 14.01 10.05
CA ILE A 437 4.71 14.96 10.19
C ILE A 437 4.09 16.36 10.38
N ASP A 438 4.46 17.01 11.47
CA ASP A 438 4.31 18.46 11.67
C ASP A 438 5.58 19.13 11.14
N VAL A 439 5.49 19.75 9.97
CA VAL A 439 6.67 20.31 9.29
C VAL A 439 7.21 21.56 9.98
N GLU A 440 6.34 22.35 10.63
CA GLU A 440 6.75 23.56 11.36
C GLU A 440 7.50 23.21 12.64
N ALA A 441 7.04 22.19 13.36
CA ALA A 441 7.69 21.71 14.55
C ALA A 441 8.87 20.75 14.27
N ALA A 442 9.04 20.30 13.02
CA ALA A 442 9.96 19.24 12.61
C ALA A 442 9.82 17.99 13.49
N GLN A 443 8.60 17.50 13.64
CA GLN A 443 8.25 16.38 14.52
C GLN A 443 7.38 15.36 13.79
N SER A 444 7.63 14.09 14.05
CA SER A 444 6.67 13.03 13.70
C SER A 444 5.83 12.65 14.89
N LEU A 445 4.60 12.26 14.60
CA LEU A 445 3.57 11.96 15.58
C LEU A 445 2.86 10.65 15.23
N VAL A 446 2.35 9.97 16.25
CA VAL A 446 1.24 9.02 16.08
C VAL A 446 -0.01 9.62 16.66
N LEU A 447 -1.11 9.50 15.93
CA LEU A 447 -2.40 10.14 16.21
C LEU A 447 -3.45 9.06 16.47
N VAL A 448 -4.31 9.30 17.43
CA VAL A 448 -5.46 8.46 17.76
C VAL A 448 -6.71 9.31 17.63
N PHE A 449 -7.60 8.92 16.73
CA PHE A 449 -8.87 9.59 16.50
C PHE A 449 -10.02 8.72 16.98
N ASP A 450 -11.07 9.36 17.45
CA ASP A 450 -12.37 8.74 17.60
C ASP A 450 -12.94 8.43 16.22
N ALA A 451 -13.29 7.17 15.95
CA ALA A 451 -13.71 6.80 14.60
C ALA A 451 -15.13 7.25 14.26
N GLU A 452 -16.00 7.47 15.26
CA GLU A 452 -17.36 7.98 15.03
C GLU A 452 -17.33 9.45 14.57
N THR A 453 -16.52 10.28 15.22
CA THR A 453 -16.52 11.74 15.02
C THR A 453 -15.33 12.28 14.24
N LEU A 454 -14.29 11.44 13.98
CA LEU A 454 -12.98 11.82 13.48
C LEU A 454 -12.29 12.93 14.32
N SER A 455 -12.66 13.07 15.59
CA SER A 455 -12.01 13.99 16.51
C SER A 455 -10.73 13.37 17.08
N GLU A 456 -9.66 14.18 17.18
CA GLU A 456 -8.40 13.74 17.77
C GLU A 456 -8.55 13.49 19.27
N ARG A 457 -8.29 12.26 19.74
CA ARG A 457 -8.33 11.84 21.14
C ARG A 457 -6.98 11.96 21.83
N ALA A 458 -5.92 11.57 21.10
CA ALA A 458 -4.56 11.62 21.63
C ALA A 458 -3.56 11.76 20.49
N ARG A 459 -2.38 12.29 20.85
CA ARG A 459 -1.19 12.27 20.03
C ARG A 459 0.03 11.94 20.87
N ALA A 460 1.00 11.26 20.26
CA ALA A 460 2.30 11.04 20.88
C ALA A 460 3.42 11.43 19.91
N THR A 461 4.45 12.08 20.47
CA THR A 461 5.58 12.63 19.69
C THR A 461 6.71 11.62 19.60
N LEU A 462 7.22 11.38 18.38
CA LEU A 462 8.37 10.53 18.13
C LEU A 462 9.68 11.22 18.52
N PRO A 463 10.75 10.47 18.83
CA PRO A 463 12.06 11.06 19.18
C PRO A 463 12.82 11.64 17.99
N HIS A 464 12.31 11.48 16.77
CA HIS A 464 12.91 11.94 15.51
C HIS A 464 11.83 12.17 14.47
N VAL A 465 12.17 12.85 13.37
CA VAL A 465 11.32 12.87 12.18
C VAL A 465 11.48 11.53 11.47
N ALA A 466 10.39 10.79 11.32
CA ALA A 466 10.35 9.55 10.55
C ALA A 466 9.99 9.87 9.09
N PRO A 467 10.69 9.31 8.10
CA PRO A 467 10.32 9.45 6.70
C PRO A 467 8.90 8.94 6.43
N PHE A 468 8.24 9.46 5.40
CA PHE A 468 6.94 8.95 4.98
C PHE A 468 7.02 7.46 4.63
N GLY A 469 6.08 6.70 5.18
CA GLY A 469 5.91 5.28 4.91
C GLY A 469 4.86 5.03 3.84
N PHE A 470 4.56 3.73 3.65
CA PHE A 470 3.48 3.29 2.77
C PHE A 470 2.34 2.73 3.62
N HIS A 471 2.34 1.42 3.84
CA HIS A 471 1.25 0.75 4.51
C HIS A 471 1.61 0.25 5.91
N GLY A 472 0.57 0.02 6.69
CA GLY A 472 0.69 -0.61 7.99
C GLY A 472 -0.51 -1.50 8.30
N ARG A 473 -0.38 -2.30 9.36
CA ARG A 473 -1.45 -3.14 9.87
C ARG A 473 -1.47 -3.12 11.38
N PHE A 474 -2.66 -3.11 11.96
CA PHE A 474 -2.82 -3.29 13.39
C PHE A 474 -2.89 -4.78 13.72
N PHE A 475 -2.09 -5.21 14.70
CA PHE A 475 -2.03 -6.58 15.18
C PHE A 475 -2.36 -6.57 16.68
N PRO A 476 -3.54 -7.08 17.07
CA PRO A 476 -3.98 -7.06 18.47
C PRO A 476 -3.15 -7.98 19.38
N ASP A 477 -2.49 -8.98 18.80
CA ASP A 477 -1.65 -9.95 19.49
C ASP A 477 -0.15 -9.61 19.51
N ALA A 478 0.24 -8.41 19.06
CA ALA A 478 1.62 -7.93 19.01
C ALA A 478 1.89 -6.77 19.99
N ALA A 479 1.17 -6.74 21.13
CA ALA A 479 1.32 -5.72 22.18
C ALA A 479 2.72 -5.72 22.84
#